data_a45c3614959acc7729d93e00510045ab
#
_entry.id   a45c3614959acc7729d93e00510045ab
#
_cell.length_a   1.000
_cell.length_b   1.000
_cell.length_c   1.000
_cell.angle_alpha   90.00
_cell.angle_beta   90.00
_cell.angle_gamma   90.00
#
_symmetry.space_group_name_H-M   'P 1'
#
loop_
_entity.id
_entity.type
_entity.pdbx_description
1 polymer ?
#
loop_
_entity_poly.entity_id
_entity_poly.type
_entity_poly.pdbx_seq_one_letter_code
_entity_poly.pdbx_strand_id
1 'polypeptide(L)'
;RVRSSAASDVYKRQGRPYHSDPEINHGIDTLITSLGLCVLTEDSVANQVEAKRPLRVVDQWVFHARLYAAAEFVGHHDNLELIQLNSFGCGVDAVTTDQVEEILSSYGKMYTLIKIDEVNNLGAVRIRIRSLLASMNKRLAAKNDESNDGNYGINKKIFTKEMKKDYTILCPQMAPIHFELLETAMRTAGYNLVLLRECTQKTVETGLKYVNNDACYPSILVTGQMIEALESGKYDPNKTALIMSQTGGGCRATNYIGFIRKALKDAGYPNIPVISFNVVGMEKVPGFKLTIPLLEKLLRGVLYGDLLQKMLTKNRAYEKNKGETQALFDKWMEKCKEILKNGNSKEFKQSIYDIVNDFEKIELDTSIEKPKVGIVGEVLIKYHPFGNNFVADLLEKEGAEVVLPDFMGFIKFMATHKVTFNSLLRTNPIVAKISKAAISLIDILEKDSKEALGKSKKDYLPPCNIWHLENTVKDILSIGNQTGEGWFLTAEMIEYIEHGIPNIICVQPFACLPNHVVGKGVIKTIREKYPNANISPVDYDPGASESNQ
;
A
#
# COMPACT_ATOMS: atom_id res chain seq x y z
N ARG A 1 22.87 52.04 21.29
CA ARG A 1 23.48 50.81 20.68
C ARG A 1 22.87 49.62 21.41
N VAL A 2 21.76 49.12 20.91
CA VAL A 2 21.27 47.81 21.26
C VAL A 2 22.14 46.84 20.52
N ARG A 3 22.94 46.06 21.22
CA ARG A 3 23.72 44.97 20.61
C ARG A 3 22.76 43.95 20.06
N SER A 4 22.73 43.82 18.77
CA SER A 4 22.01 42.79 18.00
C SER A 4 22.68 41.40 18.17
N SER A 5 22.75 40.90 19.41
CA SER A 5 23.21 39.51 19.64
C SER A 5 22.04 38.50 19.75
N ALA A 6 20.82 38.96 19.57
CA ALA A 6 19.62 38.11 19.61
C ALA A 6 18.99 37.89 18.23
N ALA A 7 19.61 38.34 17.16
CA ALA A 7 19.08 38.19 15.80
C ALA A 7 19.50 36.88 15.10
N SER A 8 20.08 35.93 15.85
CA SER A 8 20.70 34.75 15.23
C SER A 8 19.79 33.53 15.13
N ASP A 9 18.68 33.51 15.85
CA ASP A 9 17.88 32.29 15.94
C ASP A 9 16.59 32.44 15.11
N VAL A 10 16.73 32.10 13.82
CA VAL A 10 15.61 32.08 12.89
C VAL A 10 15.08 30.65 12.80
N TYR A 11 13.82 30.46 13.15
CA TYR A 11 13.16 29.18 13.00
C TYR A 11 12.39 29.11 11.72
N LYS A 12 12.51 27.96 11.07
CA LYS A 12 11.77 27.68 9.87
C LYS A 12 10.59 26.80 10.19
N ARG A 13 9.40 27.30 9.93
CA ARG A 13 8.17 26.54 9.98
C ARG A 13 7.92 25.91 8.62
N GLN A 14 7.66 24.62 8.63
CA GLN A 14 7.52 23.81 7.44
C GLN A 14 6.28 22.92 7.56
N GLY A 15 5.55 22.75 6.46
CA GLY A 15 4.39 21.90 6.41
C GLY A 15 3.67 22.02 5.07
N ARG A 16 2.42 21.62 5.04
CA ARG A 16 1.55 21.87 3.88
C ARG A 16 1.15 23.34 3.83
N PRO A 17 0.78 23.89 2.66
CA PRO A 17 0.40 25.31 2.55
C PRO A 17 -0.67 25.74 3.55
N TYR A 18 -1.67 24.90 3.84
CA TYR A 18 -2.73 25.20 4.79
C TYR A 18 -2.24 25.27 6.26
N HIS A 19 -1.07 24.70 6.58
CA HIS A 19 -0.47 24.88 7.90
C HIS A 19 -0.02 26.32 8.19
N SER A 20 -0.02 27.20 7.16
CA SER A 20 0.22 28.64 7.36
C SER A 20 -1.00 29.38 7.89
N ASP A 21 -2.20 28.81 7.78
CA ASP A 21 -3.42 29.41 8.28
C ASP A 21 -3.43 29.43 9.81
N PRO A 22 -3.71 30.60 10.45
CA PRO A 22 -3.69 30.73 11.91
C PRO A 22 -4.70 29.83 12.63
N GLU A 23 -5.85 29.58 12.06
CA GLU A 23 -6.86 28.69 12.64
C GLU A 23 -6.37 27.24 12.64
N ILE A 24 -5.76 26.80 11.54
CA ILE A 24 -5.25 25.43 11.41
C ILE A 24 -4.01 25.22 12.27
N ASN A 25 -3.11 26.19 12.36
CA ASN A 25 -1.87 26.07 13.13
C ASN A 25 -2.03 26.40 14.62
N HIS A 26 -3.22 26.81 15.05
CA HIS A 26 -3.55 27.16 16.44
C HIS A 26 -2.62 28.23 17.06
N GLY A 27 -2.04 29.13 16.26
CA GLY A 27 -1.13 30.16 16.73
C GLY A 27 0.26 29.65 17.15
N ILE A 28 0.73 28.55 16.61
CA ILE A 28 2.07 28.00 16.87
C ILE A 28 3.17 28.99 16.45
N ASP A 29 2.98 29.75 15.38
CA ASP A 29 3.89 30.81 14.94
C ASP A 29 3.98 31.94 15.98
N THR A 30 2.85 32.37 16.51
CA THR A 30 2.77 33.35 17.60
C THR A 30 3.46 32.82 18.87
N LEU A 31 3.26 31.55 19.20
CA LEU A 31 3.95 30.91 20.30
C LEU A 31 5.47 30.91 20.12
N ILE A 32 5.95 30.57 18.92
CA ILE A 32 7.39 30.57 18.60
C ILE A 32 7.96 32.00 18.75
N THR A 33 7.29 32.99 18.17
CA THR A 33 7.74 34.40 18.27
C THR A 33 7.70 34.92 19.70
N SER A 34 6.76 34.49 20.54
CA SER A 34 6.71 34.83 21.96
C SER A 34 7.90 34.30 22.76
N LEU A 35 8.63 33.33 22.25
CA LEU A 35 9.86 32.79 22.83
C LEU A 35 11.13 33.50 22.31
N GLY A 36 10.97 34.63 21.61
CA GLY A 36 12.08 35.45 21.12
C GLY A 36 12.69 35.00 19.81
N LEU A 37 11.99 34.19 19.02
CA LEU A 37 12.47 33.57 17.79
C LEU A 37 11.78 34.18 16.56
N CYS A 38 12.49 34.25 15.43
CA CYS A 38 11.90 34.62 14.15
C CYS A 38 11.36 33.39 13.44
N VAL A 39 10.20 33.51 12.78
CA VAL A 39 9.58 32.44 12.00
C VAL A 39 9.65 32.75 10.52
N LEU A 40 10.19 31.80 9.73
CA LEU A 40 10.15 31.80 8.27
C LEU A 40 9.32 30.61 7.78
N THR A 41 8.61 30.77 6.68
CA THR A 41 7.94 29.64 6.00
C THR A 41 8.89 28.98 5.00
N GLU A 42 8.60 27.72 4.60
CA GLU A 42 9.41 27.03 3.61
C GLU A 42 9.44 27.76 2.25
N ASP A 43 8.39 28.51 1.91
CA ASP A 43 8.31 29.32 0.69
C ASP A 43 9.45 30.31 0.55
N SER A 44 9.94 30.85 1.67
CA SER A 44 10.99 31.87 1.68
C SER A 44 12.36 31.33 1.30
N VAL A 45 12.59 30.01 1.36
CA VAL A 45 13.93 29.42 1.16
C VAL A 45 13.97 28.18 0.27
N ALA A 46 12.86 27.52 -0.01
CA ALA A 46 12.83 26.27 -0.79
C ALA A 46 13.35 26.41 -2.23
N ASN A 47 13.36 27.63 -2.77
CA ASN A 47 13.88 27.92 -4.10
C ASN A 47 15.38 28.29 -4.12
N GLN A 48 16.04 28.35 -2.95
CA GLN A 48 17.44 28.78 -2.85
C GLN A 48 18.43 27.61 -2.93
N VAL A 49 17.96 26.40 -2.67
CA VAL A 49 18.77 25.18 -2.73
C VAL A 49 17.92 24.00 -3.16
N GLU A 50 18.52 23.04 -3.82
CA GLU A 50 17.88 21.76 -4.15
C GLU A 50 18.41 20.66 -3.21
N ALA A 51 17.51 19.80 -2.73
CA ALA A 51 17.92 18.61 -1.99
C ALA A 51 18.77 17.69 -2.88
N LYS A 52 19.80 17.07 -2.32
CA LYS A 52 20.64 16.11 -3.03
C LYS A 52 19.83 14.88 -3.43
N ARG A 53 20.02 14.42 -4.65
CA ARG A 53 19.31 13.24 -5.18
C ARG A 53 20.30 12.14 -5.54
N PRO A 54 19.91 10.83 -5.48
CA PRO A 54 18.55 10.33 -5.24
C PRO A 54 18.15 10.34 -3.76
N LEU A 55 16.91 10.71 -3.48
CA LEU A 55 16.29 10.51 -2.17
C LEU A 55 15.96 9.04 -1.93
N ARG A 56 15.75 8.65 -0.66
CA ARG A 56 15.26 7.31 -0.31
C ARG A 56 13.83 7.09 -0.78
N VAL A 57 13.01 8.11 -0.68
CA VAL A 57 11.62 8.14 -1.09
C VAL A 57 11.47 8.53 -2.56
N VAL A 58 10.33 8.18 -3.15
CA VAL A 58 9.97 8.66 -4.49
C VAL A 58 9.53 10.11 -4.38
N ASP A 59 10.26 11.00 -5.04
CA ASP A 59 10.01 12.44 -5.05
C ASP A 59 8.96 12.78 -6.13
N GLN A 60 7.69 12.64 -5.77
CA GLN A 60 6.57 12.80 -6.71
C GLN A 60 5.56 13.89 -6.31
N TRP A 61 5.71 14.50 -5.15
CA TRP A 61 4.79 15.52 -4.65
C TRP A 61 5.51 16.87 -4.53
N VAL A 62 4.98 17.88 -5.20
CA VAL A 62 5.59 19.22 -5.27
C VAL A 62 5.83 19.82 -3.87
N PHE A 63 4.84 19.75 -2.99
CA PHE A 63 4.99 20.32 -1.64
C PHE A 63 6.04 19.57 -0.82
N HIS A 64 6.17 18.26 -0.98
CA HIS A 64 7.16 17.48 -0.27
C HIS A 64 8.58 17.75 -0.79
N ALA A 65 8.74 17.90 -2.11
CA ALA A 65 10.02 18.32 -2.71
C ALA A 65 10.51 19.65 -2.13
N ARG A 66 9.60 20.60 -1.87
CA ARG A 66 9.90 21.88 -1.20
C ARG A 66 10.34 21.68 0.24
N LEU A 67 9.73 20.73 0.96
CA LEU A 67 10.11 20.40 2.34
C LEU A 67 11.55 19.83 2.39
N TYR A 68 11.92 18.98 1.43
CA TYR A 68 13.28 18.44 1.32
C TYR A 68 14.31 19.55 1.01
N ALA A 69 13.99 20.43 0.06
CA ALA A 69 14.85 21.59 -0.25
C ALA A 69 15.02 22.50 0.96
N ALA A 70 13.95 22.69 1.71
CA ALA A 70 14.00 23.49 2.91
C ALA A 70 14.82 22.86 4.04
N ALA A 71 14.77 21.53 4.20
CA ALA A 71 15.62 20.81 5.14
C ALA A 71 17.11 20.91 4.74
N GLU A 72 17.40 20.79 3.44
CA GLU A 72 18.73 20.99 2.90
C GLU A 72 19.26 22.40 3.19
N PHE A 73 18.43 23.43 2.95
CA PHE A 73 18.78 24.81 3.25
C PHE A 73 19.11 25.02 4.73
N VAL A 74 18.29 24.49 5.63
CA VAL A 74 18.52 24.55 7.08
C VAL A 74 19.80 23.83 7.48
N GLY A 75 20.11 22.70 6.83
CA GLY A 75 21.33 21.96 7.04
C GLY A 75 22.60 22.79 6.83
N HIS A 76 22.60 23.69 5.86
CA HIS A 76 23.72 24.59 5.55
C HIS A 76 23.83 25.85 6.40
N HIS A 77 22.91 26.08 7.34
CA HIS A 77 22.84 27.32 8.13
C HIS A 77 22.80 27.03 9.62
N ASP A 78 23.86 27.36 10.35
CA ASP A 78 23.98 27.05 11.79
C ASP A 78 22.91 27.71 12.66
N ASN A 79 22.46 28.90 12.26
CA ASN A 79 21.45 29.69 12.97
C ASN A 79 20.00 29.38 12.60
N LEU A 80 19.77 28.31 11.82
CA LEU A 80 18.43 27.86 11.44
C LEU A 80 18.12 26.49 12.04
N GLU A 81 16.89 26.34 12.51
CA GLU A 81 16.29 25.04 12.87
C GLU A 81 14.99 24.84 12.14
N LEU A 82 14.57 23.57 12.00
CA LEU A 82 13.36 23.23 11.29
C LEU A 82 12.33 22.64 12.24
N ILE A 83 11.12 23.23 12.21
CA ILE A 83 9.93 22.69 12.87
C ILE A 83 8.95 22.29 11.77
N GLN A 84 8.67 21.01 11.64
CA GLN A 84 7.66 20.52 10.70
C GLN A 84 6.30 20.38 11.38
N LEU A 85 5.29 21.00 10.79
CA LEU A 85 3.90 20.77 11.16
C LEU A 85 3.36 19.61 10.32
N ASN A 86 2.65 18.69 10.97
CA ASN A 86 2.07 17.51 10.36
C ASN A 86 0.64 17.33 10.87
N SER A 87 -0.32 17.13 9.98
CA SER A 87 -1.68 16.77 10.37
C SER A 87 -1.71 15.35 10.92
N PHE A 88 -2.45 15.12 12.00
CA PHE A 88 -2.63 13.80 12.56
C PHE A 88 -3.17 12.82 11.52
N GLY A 89 -2.57 11.62 11.44
CA GLY A 89 -2.96 10.58 10.50
C GLY A 89 -2.68 10.88 9.02
N CYS A 90 -1.95 11.96 8.68
CA CYS A 90 -1.57 12.24 7.30
C CYS A 90 -0.45 11.30 6.82
N GLY A 91 -0.82 10.25 6.13
CA GLY A 91 0.15 9.25 5.72
C GLY A 91 1.10 9.66 4.60
N VAL A 92 0.76 10.67 3.82
CA VAL A 92 1.71 11.23 2.85
C VAL A 92 2.83 11.97 3.58
N ASP A 93 2.48 12.65 4.67
CA ASP A 93 3.47 13.31 5.52
C ASP A 93 4.35 12.29 6.27
N ALA A 94 3.87 11.07 6.56
CA ALA A 94 4.71 10.01 7.12
C ALA A 94 5.90 9.63 6.23
N VAL A 95 5.73 9.70 4.91
CA VAL A 95 6.84 9.52 3.95
C VAL A 95 7.82 10.69 4.03
N THR A 96 7.30 11.90 4.19
CA THR A 96 8.08 13.13 4.15
C THR A 96 8.85 13.37 5.43
N THR A 97 8.23 13.11 6.59
CA THR A 97 8.85 13.33 7.90
C THR A 97 10.12 12.52 8.05
N ASP A 98 10.10 11.24 7.70
CA ASP A 98 11.27 10.36 7.73
C ASP A 98 12.41 10.87 6.83
N GLN A 99 12.08 11.37 5.63
CA GLN A 99 13.11 11.88 4.71
C GLN A 99 13.69 13.22 5.16
N VAL A 100 12.86 14.11 5.72
CA VAL A 100 13.30 15.39 6.29
C VAL A 100 14.22 15.14 7.49
N GLU A 101 13.86 14.20 8.37
CA GLU A 101 14.69 13.80 9.50
C GLU A 101 16.06 13.27 9.06
N GLU A 102 16.10 12.42 8.02
CA GLU A 102 17.37 11.92 7.47
C GLU A 102 18.26 13.06 6.92
N ILE A 103 17.66 14.02 6.22
CA ILE A 103 18.39 15.17 5.71
C ILE A 103 18.97 15.98 6.87
N LEU A 104 18.16 16.38 7.84
CA LEU A 104 18.61 17.19 8.99
C LEU A 104 19.65 16.47 9.83
N SER A 105 19.45 15.19 10.12
CA SER A 105 20.36 14.37 10.91
C SER A 105 21.74 14.26 10.26
N SER A 106 21.81 14.22 8.92
CA SER A 106 23.08 14.19 8.19
C SER A 106 23.92 15.47 8.33
N TYR A 107 23.28 16.57 8.72
CA TYR A 107 23.92 17.85 9.06
C TYR A 107 24.06 18.07 10.58
N GLY A 108 23.79 17.05 11.41
CA GLY A 108 23.81 17.18 12.86
C GLY A 108 22.72 18.09 13.44
N LYS A 109 21.67 18.37 12.66
CA LYS A 109 20.52 19.16 13.08
C LYS A 109 19.45 18.30 13.76
N MET A 110 18.77 18.90 14.70
CA MET A 110 17.59 18.25 15.30
C MET A 110 16.36 18.37 14.40
N TYR A 111 15.63 17.28 14.33
CA TYR A 111 14.31 17.28 13.71
C TYR A 111 13.22 17.50 14.77
N THR A 112 12.36 18.50 14.56
CA THR A 112 11.23 18.79 15.44
C THR A 112 9.92 18.66 14.68
N LEU A 113 9.18 17.59 14.99
CA LEU A 113 7.86 17.33 14.44
C LEU A 113 6.79 17.75 15.44
N ILE A 114 5.83 18.56 14.99
CA ILE A 114 4.64 18.95 15.76
C ILE A 114 3.41 18.43 15.01
N LYS A 115 2.70 17.51 15.63
CA LYS A 115 1.42 17.02 15.11
C LYS A 115 0.32 18.02 15.46
N ILE A 116 -0.47 18.39 14.47
CA ILE A 116 -1.64 19.25 14.58
C ILE A 116 -2.88 18.37 14.48
N ASP A 117 -3.79 18.62 15.40
CA ASP A 117 -5.05 17.93 15.56
C ASP A 117 -6.18 18.99 15.62
N GLU A 118 -7.44 18.57 15.64
CA GLU A 118 -8.60 19.42 15.86
C GLU A 118 -8.58 20.07 17.24
N VAL A 119 -7.88 19.44 18.20
CA VAL A 119 -7.76 19.94 19.57
C VAL A 119 -6.51 20.79 19.74
N ASN A 120 -6.71 22.04 20.15
CA ASN A 120 -5.61 22.95 20.44
C ASN A 120 -4.88 22.57 21.73
N ASN A 121 -3.68 21.99 21.63
CA ASN A 121 -2.83 21.66 22.77
C ASN A 121 -1.47 22.37 22.69
N LEU A 122 -1.47 23.69 22.88
CA LEU A 122 -0.24 24.51 22.88
C LEU A 122 0.72 24.16 24.04
N GLY A 123 0.27 23.47 25.07
CA GLY A 123 1.13 23.03 26.18
C GLY A 123 2.22 22.05 25.71
N ALA A 124 1.81 21.01 24.99
CA ALA A 124 2.75 20.02 24.42
C ALA A 124 3.68 20.66 23.39
N VAL A 125 3.15 21.54 22.54
CA VAL A 125 3.92 22.30 21.55
C VAL A 125 4.98 23.16 22.23
N ARG A 126 4.62 23.88 23.29
CA ARG A 126 5.55 24.71 24.09
C ARG A 126 6.69 23.90 24.68
N ILE A 127 6.42 22.71 25.20
CA ILE A 127 7.45 21.81 25.74
C ILE A 127 8.42 21.39 24.64
N ARG A 128 7.93 20.99 23.48
CA ARG A 128 8.76 20.59 22.33
C ARG A 128 9.67 21.72 21.83
N ILE A 129 9.11 22.94 21.71
CA ILE A 129 9.90 24.11 21.28
C ILE A 129 10.96 24.47 22.32
N ARG A 130 10.66 24.42 23.62
CA ARG A 130 11.65 24.64 24.68
C ARG A 130 12.75 23.57 24.69
N SER A 131 12.42 22.32 24.45
CA SER A 131 13.39 21.24 24.27
C SER A 131 14.33 21.52 23.09
N LEU A 132 13.78 21.96 21.97
CA LEU A 132 14.57 22.34 20.80
C LEU A 132 15.54 23.49 21.14
N LEU A 133 15.06 24.55 21.80
CA LEU A 133 15.89 25.67 22.26
C LEU A 133 17.04 25.23 23.17
N ALA A 134 16.76 24.37 24.15
CA ALA A 134 17.78 23.86 25.05
C ALA A 134 18.86 23.07 24.32
N SER A 135 18.47 22.26 23.34
CA SER A 135 19.39 21.46 22.53
C SER A 135 20.23 22.31 21.58
N MET A 136 19.65 23.37 21.00
CA MET A 136 20.40 24.33 20.18
C MET A 136 21.48 25.04 21.01
N ASN A 137 21.11 25.56 22.17
CA ASN A 137 22.05 26.25 23.04
C ASN A 137 23.20 25.33 23.45
N LYS A 138 22.90 24.05 23.72
CA LYS A 138 23.92 23.04 24.04
C LYS A 138 24.84 22.79 22.84
N ARG A 139 24.31 22.65 21.62
CA ARG A 139 25.08 22.43 20.40
C ARG A 139 25.97 23.62 20.09
N LEU A 140 25.42 24.83 20.13
CA LEU A 140 26.20 26.07 19.91
C LEU A 140 27.35 26.25 20.93
N ALA A 141 27.11 25.82 22.20
CA ALA A 141 28.13 25.86 23.23
C ALA A 141 29.23 24.78 23.04
N ALA A 142 28.88 23.64 22.46
CA ALA A 142 29.79 22.51 22.33
C ALA A 142 30.85 22.69 21.22
N LYS A 143 30.66 23.62 20.25
CA LYS A 143 31.55 23.87 19.11
C LYS A 143 32.23 22.60 18.56
N ASN A 144 31.44 21.58 18.25
CA ASN A 144 32.00 20.35 17.70
C ASN A 144 32.36 20.59 16.22
N ASP A 145 33.64 20.47 15.91
CA ASP A 145 34.23 20.51 14.57
C ASP A 145 33.92 19.27 13.71
N GLU A 146 32.96 18.44 14.09
CA GLU A 146 32.50 17.36 13.23
C GLU A 146 31.69 17.97 12.08
N SER A 147 32.37 18.18 10.95
CA SER A 147 31.71 18.54 9.69
C SER A 147 30.85 17.40 9.23
N ASN A 148 29.57 17.40 9.64
CA ASN A 148 28.56 16.54 9.06
C ASN A 148 28.34 17.01 7.60
N ASP A 149 28.77 16.21 6.64
CA ASP A 149 28.87 16.57 5.21
C ASP A 149 27.53 16.51 4.45
N GLY A 150 26.43 16.26 5.16
CA GLY A 150 25.09 16.15 4.57
C GLY A 150 24.97 14.95 3.63
N ASN A 151 25.62 13.84 3.94
CA ASN A 151 25.49 12.61 3.16
C ASN A 151 24.34 11.76 3.69
N TYR A 152 23.13 11.97 3.14
CA TYR A 152 21.95 11.17 3.42
C TYR A 152 21.56 10.23 2.26
N GLY A 153 22.42 10.12 1.24
CA GLY A 153 22.20 9.23 0.10
C GLY A 153 22.14 7.77 0.52
N ILE A 154 21.15 7.03 -0.01
CA ILE A 154 21.07 5.60 0.23
C ILE A 154 22.07 4.87 -0.66
N ASN A 155 22.94 4.10 -0.04
CA ASN A 155 23.72 3.10 -0.76
C ASN A 155 22.81 1.92 -1.11
N LYS A 156 22.10 2.01 -2.25
CA LYS A 156 21.18 0.97 -2.71
C LYS A 156 21.96 -0.25 -3.17
N LYS A 157 21.89 -1.34 -2.43
CA LYS A 157 22.36 -2.62 -2.97
C LYS A 157 21.45 -3.05 -4.11
N ILE A 158 22.01 -3.22 -5.29
CA ILE A 158 21.26 -3.59 -6.50
C ILE A 158 21.27 -5.11 -6.65
N PHE A 159 20.10 -5.72 -6.89
CA PHE A 159 19.99 -7.13 -7.20
C PHE A 159 20.52 -7.40 -8.61
N THR A 160 21.60 -8.16 -8.72
CA THR A 160 22.31 -8.43 -9.98
C THR A 160 21.88 -9.76 -10.63
N LYS A 161 22.34 -10.00 -11.86
CA LYS A 161 22.06 -11.26 -12.58
C LYS A 161 22.71 -12.47 -11.91
N GLU A 162 23.87 -12.28 -11.31
CA GLU A 162 24.62 -13.30 -10.58
C GLU A 162 23.84 -13.71 -9.31
N MET A 163 23.31 -12.75 -8.56
CA MET A 163 22.51 -12.99 -7.38
C MET A 163 21.25 -13.83 -7.66
N LYS A 164 20.67 -13.73 -8.87
CA LYS A 164 19.51 -14.54 -9.24
C LYS A 164 19.73 -16.05 -9.05
N LYS A 165 20.96 -16.53 -9.19
CA LYS A 165 21.28 -17.96 -9.11
C LYS A 165 21.30 -18.51 -7.68
N ASP A 166 21.78 -17.69 -6.74
CA ASP A 166 22.16 -18.14 -5.40
C ASP A 166 21.36 -17.49 -4.28
N TYR A 167 20.60 -16.42 -4.57
CA TYR A 167 19.86 -15.67 -3.57
C TYR A 167 18.46 -16.23 -3.39
N THR A 168 18.02 -16.28 -2.14
CA THR A 168 16.62 -16.47 -1.78
C THR A 168 15.90 -15.13 -1.77
N ILE A 169 14.77 -15.03 -2.46
CA ILE A 169 13.97 -13.82 -2.56
C ILE A 169 12.77 -13.96 -1.62
N LEU A 170 12.72 -13.21 -0.54
CA LEU A 170 11.60 -13.21 0.40
C LEU A 170 10.51 -12.28 -0.10
N CYS A 171 9.28 -12.80 -0.14
CA CYS A 171 8.08 -12.09 -0.55
C CYS A 171 7.07 -12.07 0.61
N PRO A 172 6.57 -10.91 1.05
CA PRO A 172 5.57 -10.87 2.10
C PRO A 172 4.24 -11.42 1.60
N GLN A 173 3.46 -12.01 2.50
CA GLN A 173 2.09 -12.43 2.21
C GLN A 173 1.18 -11.22 2.08
N MET A 174 0.36 -11.19 1.03
CA MET A 174 -0.64 -10.15 0.81
C MET A 174 -2.03 -10.74 0.53
N ALA A 175 -2.11 -11.80 -0.27
CA ALA A 175 -3.33 -12.52 -0.62
C ALA A 175 -3.03 -14.03 -0.65
N PRO A 176 -3.37 -14.79 0.39
CA PRO A 176 -2.88 -16.16 0.56
C PRO A 176 -3.07 -17.06 -0.66
N ILE A 177 -4.29 -17.12 -1.18
CA ILE A 177 -4.62 -17.99 -2.34
C ILE A 177 -3.80 -17.62 -3.57
N HIS A 178 -3.74 -16.33 -3.89
CA HIS A 178 -3.06 -15.83 -5.09
C HIS A 178 -1.55 -15.94 -4.98
N PHE A 179 -0.97 -15.56 -3.84
CA PHE A 179 0.49 -15.52 -3.67
C PHE A 179 1.14 -16.91 -3.65
N GLU A 180 0.42 -17.96 -3.25
CA GLU A 180 0.86 -19.37 -3.43
C GLU A 180 1.09 -19.72 -4.91
N LEU A 181 0.22 -19.26 -5.79
CA LEU A 181 0.32 -19.49 -7.23
C LEU A 181 1.38 -18.59 -7.87
N LEU A 182 1.48 -17.34 -7.41
CA LEU A 182 2.50 -16.39 -7.86
C LEU A 182 3.92 -16.84 -7.46
N GLU A 183 4.11 -17.40 -6.25
CA GLU A 183 5.37 -18.05 -5.84
C GLU A 183 5.77 -19.13 -6.85
N THR A 184 4.81 -19.99 -7.20
CA THR A 184 5.03 -21.06 -8.16
C THR A 184 5.45 -20.50 -9.54
N ALA A 185 4.72 -19.50 -10.05
CA ALA A 185 5.04 -18.86 -11.33
C ALA A 185 6.44 -18.25 -11.33
N MET A 186 6.84 -17.56 -10.26
CA MET A 186 8.17 -16.97 -10.10
C MET A 186 9.28 -18.01 -10.08
N ARG A 187 9.07 -19.11 -9.37
CA ARG A 187 10.04 -20.23 -9.32
C ARG A 187 10.25 -20.89 -10.68
N THR A 188 9.21 -20.98 -11.52
CA THR A 188 9.37 -21.49 -12.91
C THR A 188 10.22 -20.59 -13.79
N ALA A 189 10.34 -19.32 -13.47
CA ALA A 189 11.21 -18.37 -14.17
C ALA A 189 12.65 -18.36 -13.61
N GLY A 190 12.98 -19.28 -12.70
CA GLY A 190 14.30 -19.44 -12.10
C GLY A 190 14.61 -18.44 -10.97
N TYR A 191 13.59 -17.87 -10.32
CA TYR A 191 13.73 -17.09 -9.11
C TYR A 191 13.46 -17.97 -7.89
N ASN A 192 14.41 -18.09 -6.96
CA ASN A 192 14.18 -18.80 -5.71
C ASN A 192 13.37 -17.91 -4.75
N LEU A 193 12.10 -17.70 -5.08
CA LEU A 193 11.17 -16.92 -4.28
C LEU A 193 10.60 -17.78 -3.15
N VAL A 194 10.53 -17.21 -1.95
CA VAL A 194 9.92 -17.81 -0.75
C VAL A 194 8.86 -16.85 -0.24
N LEU A 195 7.63 -17.33 -0.21
CA LEU A 195 6.49 -16.60 0.37
C LEU A 195 6.54 -16.69 1.89
N LEU A 196 6.47 -15.54 2.56
CA LEU A 196 6.39 -15.45 4.03
C LEU A 196 4.92 -15.62 4.43
N ARG A 197 4.54 -16.85 4.80
CA ARG A 197 3.12 -17.22 5.03
C ARG A 197 2.60 -16.80 6.38
N GLU A 198 3.48 -16.77 7.37
CA GLU A 198 3.10 -16.47 8.74
C GLU A 198 3.03 -14.96 8.98
N CYS A 199 2.00 -14.54 9.68
CA CYS A 199 1.84 -13.18 10.18
C CYS A 199 1.21 -13.29 11.58
N THR A 200 1.86 -12.68 12.56
CA THR A 200 1.48 -12.76 13.97
C THR A 200 1.56 -11.38 14.62
N GLN A 201 1.12 -11.27 15.86
CA GLN A 201 1.29 -10.04 16.64
C GLN A 201 2.76 -9.58 16.69
N LYS A 202 3.70 -10.53 16.78
CA LYS A 202 5.14 -10.22 16.71
C LYS A 202 5.53 -9.56 15.38
N THR A 203 4.91 -9.95 14.29
CA THR A 203 5.11 -9.30 12.98
C THR A 203 4.73 -7.82 13.03
N VAL A 204 3.59 -7.50 13.66
CA VAL A 204 3.14 -6.11 13.85
C VAL A 204 4.12 -5.33 14.73
N GLU A 205 4.51 -5.89 15.87
CA GLU A 205 5.47 -5.28 16.80
C GLU A 205 6.82 -5.00 16.12
N THR A 206 7.31 -5.97 15.32
CA THR A 206 8.52 -5.80 14.52
C THR A 206 8.36 -4.67 13.49
N GLY A 207 7.23 -4.63 12.79
CA GLY A 207 6.93 -3.57 11.85
C GLY A 207 6.88 -2.18 12.49
N LEU A 208 6.20 -2.06 13.64
CA LEU A 208 6.10 -0.81 14.41
C LEU A 208 7.46 -0.31 14.93
N LYS A 209 8.41 -1.19 15.16
CA LYS A 209 9.76 -0.82 15.58
C LYS A 209 10.54 -0.07 14.49
N TYR A 210 10.32 -0.40 13.22
CA TYR A 210 11.14 0.07 12.10
C TYR A 210 10.40 0.95 11.08
N VAL A 211 9.07 1.02 11.14
CA VAL A 211 8.26 1.84 10.25
C VAL A 211 7.57 2.94 11.03
N ASN A 212 7.53 4.13 10.47
CA ASN A 212 6.82 5.26 11.05
C ASN A 212 5.34 4.91 11.28
N ASN A 213 4.84 5.13 12.50
CA ASN A 213 3.47 4.78 12.90
C ASN A 213 2.38 5.49 12.08
N ASP A 214 2.68 6.66 11.49
CA ASP A 214 1.75 7.38 10.60
C ASP A 214 1.76 6.81 9.17
N ALA A 215 2.67 5.86 8.84
CA ALA A 215 2.57 5.06 7.63
C ALA A 215 1.31 4.20 7.66
N CYS A 216 0.93 3.55 6.59
CA CYS A 216 -0.26 2.72 6.62
C CYS A 216 -0.01 1.33 7.23
N TYR A 217 -1.03 0.74 7.80
CA TYR A 217 -0.95 -0.60 8.40
C TYR A 217 -0.38 -1.67 7.45
N PRO A 218 -0.73 -1.74 6.15
CA PRO A 218 -0.08 -2.63 5.19
C PRO A 218 1.44 -2.51 5.17
N SER A 219 2.01 -1.29 5.25
CA SER A 219 3.47 -1.11 5.24
C SER A 219 4.14 -1.67 6.51
N ILE A 220 3.45 -1.59 7.63
CA ILE A 220 3.90 -2.15 8.92
C ILE A 220 3.91 -3.69 8.82
N LEU A 221 2.83 -4.29 8.31
CA LEU A 221 2.73 -5.74 8.14
C LEU A 221 3.82 -6.31 7.23
N VAL A 222 3.94 -5.78 6.01
CA VAL A 222 4.90 -6.33 5.03
C VAL A 222 6.35 -6.12 5.45
N THR A 223 6.66 -4.98 6.07
CA THR A 223 8.01 -4.73 6.59
C THR A 223 8.30 -5.62 7.79
N GLY A 224 7.33 -5.77 8.70
CA GLY A 224 7.43 -6.66 9.86
C GLY A 224 7.70 -8.10 9.46
N GLN A 225 6.95 -8.67 8.51
CA GLN A 225 7.19 -10.01 7.99
C GLN A 225 8.62 -10.20 7.46
N MET A 226 9.12 -9.21 6.70
CA MET A 226 10.45 -9.28 6.10
C MET A 226 11.55 -9.21 7.16
N ILE A 227 11.47 -8.29 8.11
CA ILE A 227 12.48 -8.14 9.16
C ILE A 227 12.42 -9.32 10.12
N GLU A 228 11.23 -9.77 10.54
CA GLU A 228 11.06 -10.95 11.40
C GLU A 228 11.66 -12.20 10.74
N ALA A 229 11.46 -12.39 9.43
CA ALA A 229 12.06 -13.51 8.70
C ALA A 229 13.60 -13.45 8.73
N LEU A 230 14.21 -12.27 8.59
CA LEU A 230 15.66 -12.10 8.70
C LEU A 230 16.17 -12.34 10.12
N GLU A 231 15.48 -11.82 11.13
CA GLU A 231 15.80 -12.00 12.54
C GLU A 231 15.63 -13.47 13.00
N SER A 232 14.84 -14.28 12.30
CA SER A 232 14.62 -15.70 12.62
C SER A 232 15.86 -16.58 12.47
N GLY A 233 16.90 -16.11 11.76
CA GLY A 233 18.10 -16.89 11.44
C GLY A 233 17.90 -18.01 10.40
N LYS A 234 16.70 -18.17 9.85
CA LYS A 234 16.40 -19.17 8.80
C LYS A 234 17.03 -18.83 7.45
N TYR A 235 17.36 -17.57 7.22
CA TYR A 235 17.85 -17.08 5.93
C TYR A 235 19.21 -16.40 6.11
N ASP A 236 20.18 -16.76 5.27
CA ASP A 236 21.49 -16.11 5.25
C ASP A 236 21.36 -14.68 4.69
N PRO A 237 21.60 -13.63 5.49
CA PRO A 237 21.48 -12.25 5.03
C PRO A 237 22.36 -11.90 3.81
N ASN A 238 23.48 -12.62 3.63
CA ASN A 238 24.41 -12.41 2.52
C ASN A 238 23.90 -13.01 1.20
N LYS A 239 22.91 -13.90 1.27
CA LYS A 239 22.29 -14.57 0.12
C LYS A 239 20.78 -14.37 0.06
N THR A 240 20.31 -13.29 0.67
CA THR A 240 18.89 -12.95 0.71
C THR A 240 18.62 -11.65 -0.03
N ALA A 241 17.50 -11.59 -0.72
CA ALA A 241 16.91 -10.40 -1.31
C ALA A 241 15.45 -10.29 -0.89
N LEU A 242 14.91 -9.09 -0.87
CA LEU A 242 13.49 -8.86 -0.63
C LEU A 242 12.81 -8.42 -1.93
N ILE A 243 11.52 -8.70 -2.08
CA ILE A 243 10.73 -8.21 -3.22
C ILE A 243 9.45 -7.53 -2.72
N MET A 244 9.14 -6.37 -3.31
CA MET A 244 7.89 -5.65 -3.02
C MET A 244 7.39 -4.94 -4.27
N SER A 245 6.06 -4.86 -4.42
CA SER A 245 5.44 -4.09 -5.49
C SER A 245 5.63 -2.59 -5.29
N GLN A 246 5.74 -1.86 -6.41
CA GLN A 246 5.82 -0.40 -6.42
C GLN A 246 4.85 0.13 -7.47
N THR A 247 3.77 0.75 -7.01
CA THR A 247 2.62 1.08 -7.86
C THR A 247 2.83 2.31 -8.75
N GLY A 248 3.67 3.26 -8.33
CA GLY A 248 3.93 4.51 -9.07
C GLY A 248 2.81 5.56 -8.97
N GLY A 249 1.73 5.28 -8.23
CA GLY A 249 0.65 6.22 -7.97
C GLY A 249 0.94 7.17 -6.80
N GLY A 250 0.01 8.09 -6.52
CA GLY A 250 0.10 9.05 -5.41
C GLY A 250 -0.09 8.44 -4.01
N CYS A 251 -0.32 7.13 -3.91
CA CYS A 251 -0.46 6.40 -2.65
C CYS A 251 0.89 6.13 -1.99
N ARG A 252 0.90 5.99 -0.68
CA ARG A 252 2.07 5.57 0.13
C ARG A 252 2.69 4.26 -0.32
N ALA A 253 1.93 3.33 -0.89
CA ALA A 253 2.41 2.05 -1.40
C ALA A 253 3.57 2.20 -2.41
N THR A 254 3.65 3.31 -3.13
CA THR A 254 4.78 3.65 -3.99
C THR A 254 6.10 3.75 -3.21
N ASN A 255 6.04 4.07 -1.92
CA ASN A 255 7.19 4.26 -1.03
C ASN A 255 7.47 3.10 -0.07
N TYR A 256 6.74 1.97 -0.14
CA TYR A 256 7.03 0.80 0.71
C TYR A 256 8.47 0.31 0.55
N ILE A 257 9.01 0.34 -0.66
CA ILE A 257 10.43 0.02 -0.93
C ILE A 257 11.37 0.93 -0.12
N GLY A 258 11.05 2.22 -0.01
CA GLY A 258 11.79 3.17 0.80
C GLY A 258 11.72 2.84 2.30
N PHE A 259 10.55 2.48 2.82
CA PHE A 259 10.37 2.06 4.22
C PHE A 259 11.14 0.77 4.52
N ILE A 260 11.06 -0.23 3.64
CA ILE A 260 11.79 -1.48 3.78
C ILE A 260 13.31 -1.24 3.81
N ARG A 261 13.84 -0.38 2.93
CA ARG A 261 15.27 -0.04 2.92
C ARG A 261 15.71 0.67 4.20
N LYS A 262 14.89 1.57 4.74
CA LYS A 262 15.16 2.19 6.04
C LYS A 262 15.15 1.13 7.15
N ALA A 263 14.11 0.32 7.20
CA ALA A 263 13.98 -0.75 8.18
C ALA A 263 15.17 -1.72 8.14
N LEU A 264 15.64 -2.10 6.95
CA LEU A 264 16.85 -2.93 6.79
C LEU A 264 18.10 -2.25 7.35
N LYS A 265 18.29 -0.95 7.09
CA LYS A 265 19.41 -0.19 7.64
C LYS A 265 19.35 -0.16 9.17
N ASP A 266 18.19 0.16 9.72
CA ASP A 266 17.98 0.33 11.16
C ASP A 266 18.04 -1.02 11.91
N ALA A 267 17.68 -2.12 11.23
CA ALA A 267 17.78 -3.49 11.76
C ALA A 267 19.17 -4.13 11.58
N GLY A 268 20.15 -3.43 11.00
CA GLY A 268 21.52 -3.94 10.82
C GLY A 268 21.75 -4.76 9.54
N TYR A 269 20.83 -4.72 8.57
CA TYR A 269 20.92 -5.44 7.30
C TYR A 269 21.06 -4.53 6.05
N PRO A 270 21.93 -3.50 6.03
CA PRO A 270 21.99 -2.49 4.98
C PRO A 270 22.37 -3.03 3.59
N ASN A 271 22.94 -4.24 3.55
CA ASN A 271 23.44 -4.86 2.32
C ASN A 271 22.45 -5.79 1.62
N ILE A 272 21.22 -5.95 2.12
CA ILE A 272 20.19 -6.78 1.49
C ILE A 272 19.54 -6.00 0.34
N PRO A 273 19.57 -6.51 -0.91
CA PRO A 273 18.92 -5.85 -2.02
C PRO A 273 17.39 -5.97 -1.93
N VAL A 274 16.70 -4.87 -2.26
CA VAL A 274 15.24 -4.82 -2.36
C VAL A 274 14.84 -4.69 -3.82
N ILE A 275 14.16 -5.71 -4.33
CA ILE A 275 13.67 -5.78 -5.71
C ILE A 275 12.36 -5.00 -5.81
N SER A 276 12.34 -3.97 -6.64
CA SER A 276 11.11 -3.26 -7.00
C SER A 276 10.39 -4.04 -8.10
N PHE A 277 9.26 -4.66 -7.74
CA PHE A 277 8.34 -5.20 -8.73
C PHE A 277 7.46 -4.08 -9.26
N ASN A 278 7.85 -3.49 -10.38
CA ASN A 278 7.12 -2.41 -11.01
C ASN A 278 7.01 -2.59 -12.53
N VAL A 279 5.85 -2.25 -13.06
CA VAL A 279 5.55 -2.30 -14.50
C VAL A 279 5.86 -0.96 -15.18
N VAL A 280 6.09 0.10 -14.39
CA VAL A 280 6.21 1.49 -14.88
C VAL A 280 7.66 1.91 -15.11
N GLY A 281 8.62 1.05 -14.76
CA GLY A 281 10.05 1.34 -14.95
C GLY A 281 10.65 2.33 -13.94
N MET A 282 10.09 2.42 -12.75
CA MET A 282 10.54 3.35 -11.68
C MET A 282 11.95 3.06 -11.20
N GLU A 283 12.30 1.78 -11.06
CA GLU A 283 13.66 1.35 -10.72
C GLU A 283 14.13 0.26 -11.67
N LYS A 284 15.39 0.36 -12.11
CA LYS A 284 16.05 -0.69 -12.90
C LYS A 284 16.67 -1.72 -11.97
N VAL A 285 16.25 -2.98 -12.10
CA VAL A 285 16.78 -4.11 -11.33
C VAL A 285 17.38 -5.11 -12.31
N PRO A 286 18.70 -5.11 -12.58
CA PRO A 286 19.34 -5.93 -13.62
C PRO A 286 19.13 -7.43 -13.46
N GLY A 287 19.04 -7.92 -12.21
CA GLY A 287 18.81 -9.33 -11.88
C GLY A 287 17.36 -9.77 -12.01
N PHE A 288 16.41 -8.84 -12.09
CA PHE A 288 14.98 -9.12 -12.20
C PHE A 288 14.43 -8.65 -13.54
N LYS A 289 13.81 -9.55 -14.28
CA LYS A 289 13.19 -9.25 -15.58
C LYS A 289 11.79 -9.86 -15.64
N LEU A 290 10.80 -9.01 -15.84
CA LEU A 290 9.45 -9.43 -16.17
C LEU A 290 9.38 -9.77 -17.66
N THR A 291 9.57 -11.05 -18.00
CA THR A 291 9.48 -11.55 -19.37
C THR A 291 8.03 -11.87 -19.75
N ILE A 292 7.70 -11.86 -21.04
CA ILE A 292 6.34 -12.20 -21.50
C ILE A 292 5.87 -13.59 -20.98
N PRO A 293 6.69 -14.67 -21.03
CA PRO A 293 6.28 -15.95 -20.45
C PRO A 293 6.04 -15.90 -18.93
N LEU A 294 6.84 -15.13 -18.19
CA LEU A 294 6.61 -14.95 -16.76
C LEU A 294 5.33 -14.16 -16.50
N LEU A 295 5.11 -13.08 -17.23
CA LEU A 295 3.88 -12.28 -17.11
C LEU A 295 2.64 -13.13 -17.39
N GLU A 296 2.66 -13.95 -18.44
CA GLU A 296 1.57 -14.89 -18.76
C GLU A 296 1.31 -15.87 -17.60
N LYS A 297 2.34 -16.47 -17.01
CA LYS A 297 2.21 -17.38 -15.87
C LYS A 297 1.67 -16.67 -14.62
N LEU A 298 2.11 -15.44 -14.37
CA LEU A 298 1.58 -14.62 -13.25
C LEU A 298 0.09 -14.32 -13.45
N LEU A 299 -0.33 -13.91 -14.64
CA LEU A 299 -1.74 -13.65 -14.95
C LEU A 299 -2.60 -14.94 -14.84
N ARG A 300 -2.10 -16.09 -15.31
CA ARG A 300 -2.77 -17.39 -15.12
C ARG A 300 -2.87 -17.75 -13.63
N GLY A 301 -1.82 -17.48 -12.84
CA GLY A 301 -1.83 -17.68 -11.39
C GLY A 301 -2.88 -16.83 -10.69
N VAL A 302 -3.00 -15.54 -11.07
CA VAL A 302 -4.05 -14.65 -10.54
C VAL A 302 -5.44 -15.18 -10.91
N LEU A 303 -5.65 -15.57 -12.15
CA LEU A 303 -6.93 -16.10 -12.62
C LEU A 303 -7.35 -17.39 -11.89
N TYR A 304 -6.41 -18.31 -11.65
CA TYR A 304 -6.67 -19.47 -10.81
C TYR A 304 -7.00 -19.06 -9.38
N GLY A 305 -6.29 -18.07 -8.82
CA GLY A 305 -6.56 -17.55 -7.48
C GLY A 305 -7.97 -17.01 -7.35
N ASP A 306 -8.42 -16.18 -8.29
CA ASP A 306 -9.78 -15.64 -8.33
C ASP A 306 -10.83 -16.75 -8.44
N LEU A 307 -10.61 -17.72 -9.35
CA LEU A 307 -11.53 -18.83 -9.54
C LEU A 307 -11.64 -19.70 -8.27
N LEU A 308 -10.51 -20.11 -7.70
CA LEU A 308 -10.46 -20.94 -6.50
C LEU A 308 -11.05 -20.21 -5.29
N GLN A 309 -10.83 -18.90 -5.16
CA GLN A 309 -11.44 -18.08 -4.10
C GLN A 309 -12.96 -18.09 -4.19
N LYS A 310 -13.53 -17.88 -5.37
CA LYS A 310 -14.99 -17.96 -5.60
C LYS A 310 -15.55 -19.34 -5.29
N MET A 311 -14.85 -20.39 -5.76
CA MET A 311 -15.25 -21.77 -5.48
C MET A 311 -15.27 -22.05 -3.98
N LEU A 312 -14.22 -21.62 -3.26
CA LEU A 312 -14.08 -21.85 -1.83
C LEU A 312 -15.18 -21.15 -1.03
N THR A 313 -15.30 -19.82 -1.17
CA THR A 313 -16.20 -19.02 -0.32
C THR A 313 -17.67 -19.39 -0.54
N LYS A 314 -18.09 -19.53 -1.81
CA LYS A 314 -19.48 -19.89 -2.14
C LYS A 314 -19.87 -21.28 -1.64
N ASN A 315 -19.05 -22.31 -1.90
CA ASN A 315 -19.41 -23.67 -1.54
C ASN A 315 -19.28 -23.92 -0.04
N ARG A 316 -18.23 -23.40 0.63
CA ARG A 316 -18.01 -23.56 2.07
C ARG A 316 -19.16 -23.02 2.90
N ALA A 317 -19.80 -21.95 2.44
CA ALA A 317 -20.96 -21.38 3.11
C ALA A 317 -22.15 -22.35 3.20
N TYR A 318 -22.36 -23.22 2.22
CA TYR A 318 -23.56 -24.05 2.07
C TYR A 318 -23.28 -25.56 2.01
N GLU A 319 -22.03 -26.03 2.09
CA GLU A 319 -21.70 -27.45 1.98
C GLU A 319 -22.43 -28.30 3.02
N LYS A 320 -23.05 -29.41 2.59
CA LYS A 320 -23.69 -30.37 3.49
C LYS A 320 -22.66 -31.17 4.28
N ASN A 321 -21.59 -31.59 3.60
CA ASN A 321 -20.50 -32.36 4.21
C ASN A 321 -19.38 -31.39 4.60
N LYS A 322 -19.26 -31.03 5.85
CA LYS A 322 -18.28 -30.07 6.34
C LYS A 322 -16.86 -30.49 6.02
N GLY A 323 -16.13 -29.57 5.37
CA GLY A 323 -14.73 -29.76 4.96
C GLY A 323 -14.54 -30.33 3.56
N GLU A 324 -15.60 -30.74 2.85
CA GLU A 324 -15.53 -31.25 1.49
C GLU A 324 -15.00 -30.17 0.51
N THR A 325 -15.49 -28.94 0.67
CA THR A 325 -15.05 -27.80 -0.12
C THR A 325 -13.56 -27.50 0.08
N GLN A 326 -13.08 -27.51 1.33
CA GLN A 326 -11.68 -27.26 1.63
C GLN A 326 -10.77 -28.35 1.03
N ALA A 327 -11.15 -29.62 1.20
CA ALA A 327 -10.38 -30.74 0.65
C ALA A 327 -10.28 -30.67 -0.90
N LEU A 328 -11.36 -30.29 -1.56
CA LEU A 328 -11.37 -30.12 -3.01
C LEU A 328 -10.55 -28.90 -3.44
N PHE A 329 -10.62 -27.80 -2.68
CA PHE A 329 -9.79 -26.61 -2.88
C PHE A 329 -8.30 -26.95 -2.79
N ASP A 330 -7.87 -27.65 -1.74
CA ASP A 330 -6.47 -28.03 -1.53
C ASP A 330 -5.95 -28.90 -2.69
N LYS A 331 -6.77 -29.86 -3.12
CA LYS A 331 -6.46 -30.71 -4.29
C LYS A 331 -6.26 -29.88 -5.56
N TRP A 332 -7.15 -28.91 -5.82
CA TRP A 332 -7.06 -28.08 -7.01
C TRP A 332 -5.94 -27.03 -6.92
N MET A 333 -5.62 -26.53 -5.73
CA MET A 333 -4.49 -25.66 -5.50
C MET A 333 -3.19 -26.34 -5.97
N GLU A 334 -2.94 -27.58 -5.55
CA GLU A 334 -1.75 -28.32 -5.97
C GLU A 334 -1.75 -28.62 -7.47
N LYS A 335 -2.91 -29.01 -8.04
CA LYS A 335 -3.03 -29.26 -9.49
C LYS A 335 -2.81 -27.96 -10.31
N CYS A 336 -3.30 -26.82 -9.87
CA CYS A 336 -3.03 -25.53 -10.49
C CYS A 336 -1.55 -25.17 -10.45
N LYS A 337 -0.86 -25.41 -9.32
CA LYS A 337 0.60 -25.24 -9.23
C LYS A 337 1.35 -26.12 -10.24
N GLU A 338 0.93 -27.39 -10.43
CA GLU A 338 1.54 -28.27 -11.40
C GLU A 338 1.32 -27.79 -12.86
N ILE A 339 0.10 -27.36 -13.19
CA ILE A 339 -0.22 -26.82 -14.51
C ILE A 339 0.57 -25.52 -14.77
N LEU A 340 0.73 -24.65 -13.78
CA LEU A 340 1.57 -23.45 -13.89
C LEU A 340 3.05 -23.79 -14.15
N LYS A 341 3.55 -24.89 -13.58
CA LYS A 341 4.93 -25.35 -13.79
C LYS A 341 5.11 -25.91 -15.20
N ASN A 342 4.31 -26.87 -15.58
CA ASN A 342 4.57 -27.78 -16.69
C ASN A 342 3.48 -27.77 -17.77
N GLY A 343 2.29 -27.24 -17.48
CA GLY A 343 1.14 -27.30 -18.36
C GLY A 343 1.20 -26.33 -19.53
N ASN A 344 0.51 -26.70 -20.59
CA ASN A 344 0.32 -25.88 -21.78
C ASN A 344 -1.01 -25.08 -21.74
N SER A 345 -1.25 -24.27 -22.75
CA SER A 345 -2.46 -23.43 -22.82
C SER A 345 -3.77 -24.24 -22.92
N LYS A 346 -3.74 -25.46 -23.49
CA LYS A 346 -4.92 -26.31 -23.59
C LYS A 346 -5.26 -26.92 -22.23
N GLU A 347 -4.26 -27.40 -21.50
CA GLU A 347 -4.43 -27.92 -20.14
C GLU A 347 -4.92 -26.83 -19.18
N PHE A 348 -4.36 -25.61 -19.29
CA PHE A 348 -4.82 -24.46 -18.52
C PHE A 348 -6.31 -24.17 -18.77
N LYS A 349 -6.74 -24.10 -20.03
CA LYS A 349 -8.15 -23.88 -20.37
C LYS A 349 -9.05 -24.99 -19.87
N GLN A 350 -8.67 -26.25 -20.09
CA GLN A 350 -9.46 -27.41 -19.66
C GLN A 350 -9.62 -27.42 -18.13
N SER A 351 -8.55 -27.11 -17.39
CA SER A 351 -8.60 -27.11 -15.93
C SER A 351 -9.59 -26.07 -15.35
N ILE A 352 -9.83 -24.94 -16.03
CA ILE A 352 -10.85 -23.95 -15.62
C ILE A 352 -12.24 -24.59 -15.61
N TYR A 353 -12.59 -25.30 -16.69
CA TYR A 353 -13.87 -26.01 -16.75
C TYR A 353 -13.93 -27.18 -15.75
N ASP A 354 -12.84 -27.91 -15.59
CA ASP A 354 -12.75 -29.02 -14.65
C ASP A 354 -12.92 -28.55 -13.19
N ILE A 355 -12.32 -27.42 -12.81
CA ILE A 355 -12.51 -26.80 -11.48
C ILE A 355 -14.00 -26.53 -11.24
N VAL A 356 -14.64 -25.78 -12.12
CA VAL A 356 -16.06 -25.43 -11.96
C VAL A 356 -16.92 -26.69 -11.89
N ASN A 357 -16.67 -27.67 -12.78
CA ASN A 357 -17.42 -28.91 -12.81
C ASN A 357 -17.22 -29.78 -11.55
N ASP A 358 -16.04 -29.79 -10.96
CA ASP A 358 -15.80 -30.55 -9.73
C ASP A 358 -16.47 -29.88 -8.53
N PHE A 359 -16.39 -28.55 -8.41
CA PHE A 359 -17.10 -27.83 -7.36
C PHE A 359 -18.62 -27.85 -7.53
N GLU A 360 -19.13 -28.01 -8.77
CA GLU A 360 -20.56 -28.18 -9.02
C GLU A 360 -21.12 -29.45 -8.36
N LYS A 361 -20.30 -30.50 -8.18
CA LYS A 361 -20.68 -31.77 -7.57
C LYS A 361 -20.86 -31.72 -6.05
N ILE A 362 -20.28 -30.69 -5.39
CA ILE A 362 -20.45 -30.51 -3.94
C ILE A 362 -21.93 -30.25 -3.65
N GLU A 363 -22.51 -31.07 -2.81
CA GLU A 363 -23.91 -30.89 -2.39
C GLU A 363 -24.04 -29.71 -1.44
N LEU A 364 -24.95 -28.78 -1.78
CA LEU A 364 -25.23 -27.59 -0.99
C LEU A 364 -26.57 -27.74 -0.26
N ASP A 365 -26.60 -27.23 0.96
CA ASP A 365 -27.85 -27.06 1.70
C ASP A 365 -28.55 -25.77 1.22
N THR A 366 -29.51 -25.93 0.33
CA THR A 366 -30.29 -24.82 -0.23
C THR A 366 -31.55 -24.50 0.60
N SER A 367 -31.77 -25.21 1.72
CA SER A 367 -32.88 -24.92 2.63
C SER A 367 -32.69 -23.66 3.47
N ILE A 368 -31.44 -23.16 3.55
CA ILE A 368 -31.06 -21.97 4.32
C ILE A 368 -30.58 -20.90 3.34
N GLU A 369 -31.26 -19.77 3.35
CA GLU A 369 -30.79 -18.58 2.67
C GLU A 369 -29.90 -17.75 3.62
N LYS A 370 -28.61 -17.58 3.27
CA LYS A 370 -27.66 -16.80 4.05
C LYS A 370 -27.57 -15.38 3.50
N PRO A 371 -27.43 -14.36 4.37
CA PRO A 371 -27.15 -13.02 3.90
C PRO A 371 -25.80 -13.00 3.18
N LYS A 372 -25.78 -12.47 1.96
CA LYS A 372 -24.55 -12.25 1.21
C LYS A 372 -23.90 -10.98 1.71
N VAL A 373 -22.60 -11.05 2.02
CA VAL A 373 -21.78 -9.92 2.49
C VAL A 373 -20.55 -9.77 1.59
N GLY A 374 -20.48 -8.65 0.90
CA GLY A 374 -19.32 -8.28 0.08
C GLY A 374 -18.23 -7.64 0.93
N ILE A 375 -16.98 -8.05 0.76
CA ILE A 375 -15.82 -7.39 1.37
C ILE A 375 -15.09 -6.63 0.27
N VAL A 376 -15.03 -5.30 0.39
CA VAL A 376 -14.28 -4.42 -0.52
C VAL A 376 -13.29 -3.60 0.30
N GLY A 377 -12.38 -2.86 -0.33
CA GLY A 377 -11.48 -1.97 0.40
C GLY A 377 -10.05 -2.00 -0.10
N GLU A 378 -9.09 -1.64 0.78
CA GLU A 378 -7.66 -1.61 0.46
C GLU A 378 -7.15 -3.01 0.09
N VAL A 379 -6.35 -3.08 -0.96
CA VAL A 379 -6.01 -4.34 -1.63
C VAL A 379 -5.32 -5.36 -0.74
N LEU A 380 -4.44 -4.95 0.20
CA LEU A 380 -3.84 -5.89 1.13
C LEU A 380 -4.83 -6.28 2.22
N ILE A 381 -5.43 -5.30 2.90
CA ILE A 381 -6.35 -5.53 4.02
C ILE A 381 -7.53 -6.40 3.59
N LYS A 382 -8.06 -6.19 2.39
CA LYS A 382 -9.17 -6.97 1.85
C LYS A 382 -8.89 -8.49 1.76
N TYR A 383 -7.67 -8.88 1.39
CA TYR A 383 -7.32 -10.28 1.18
C TYR A 383 -6.47 -10.91 2.28
N HIS A 384 -5.85 -10.11 3.15
CA HIS A 384 -4.92 -10.61 4.16
C HIS A 384 -5.65 -10.96 5.46
N PRO A 385 -5.80 -12.25 5.82
CA PRO A 385 -6.64 -12.65 6.96
C PRO A 385 -6.22 -12.00 8.28
N PHE A 386 -4.94 -12.02 8.61
CA PHE A 386 -4.43 -11.38 9.83
C PHE A 386 -4.59 -9.85 9.79
N GLY A 387 -4.39 -9.24 8.63
CA GLY A 387 -4.50 -7.78 8.44
C GLY A 387 -5.92 -7.24 8.61
N ASN A 388 -6.94 -8.10 8.44
CA ASN A 388 -8.35 -7.76 8.61
C ASN A 388 -9.03 -8.53 9.76
N ASN A 389 -8.23 -9.04 10.71
CA ASN A 389 -8.73 -9.79 11.87
C ASN A 389 -9.65 -10.94 11.48
N PHE A 390 -9.33 -11.64 10.39
CA PHE A 390 -10.06 -12.80 9.90
C PHE A 390 -11.54 -12.51 9.64
N VAL A 391 -11.86 -11.31 9.12
CA VAL A 391 -13.24 -10.84 8.92
C VAL A 391 -14.09 -11.80 8.07
N ALA A 392 -13.50 -12.44 7.05
CA ALA A 392 -14.19 -13.41 6.22
C ALA A 392 -14.63 -14.64 7.04
N ASP A 393 -13.72 -15.19 7.86
CA ASP A 393 -14.01 -16.34 8.72
C ASP A 393 -15.04 -15.99 9.81
N LEU A 394 -14.96 -14.76 10.36
CA LEU A 394 -15.93 -14.25 11.31
C LEU A 394 -17.33 -14.17 10.69
N LEU A 395 -17.47 -13.60 9.52
CA LEU A 395 -18.75 -13.49 8.81
C LEU A 395 -19.34 -14.87 8.48
N GLU A 396 -18.52 -15.81 8.04
CA GLU A 396 -18.98 -17.19 7.77
C GLU A 396 -19.43 -17.89 9.06
N LYS A 397 -18.73 -17.68 10.18
CA LYS A 397 -19.10 -18.20 11.49
C LYS A 397 -20.45 -17.63 11.97
N GLU A 398 -20.69 -16.36 11.70
CA GLU A 398 -21.98 -15.68 11.97
C GLU A 398 -23.09 -16.06 10.97
N GLY A 399 -22.80 -16.91 10.01
CA GLY A 399 -23.80 -17.48 9.09
C GLY A 399 -23.97 -16.72 7.78
N ALA A 400 -23.05 -15.84 7.39
CA ALA A 400 -23.09 -15.15 6.11
C ALA A 400 -22.44 -15.96 4.97
N GLU A 401 -22.83 -15.64 3.74
CA GLU A 401 -22.09 -15.97 2.52
C GLU A 401 -21.13 -14.81 2.22
N VAL A 402 -19.82 -15.06 2.27
CA VAL A 402 -18.81 -14.05 1.99
C VAL A 402 -18.48 -13.97 0.51
N VAL A 403 -18.46 -12.75 -0.04
CA VAL A 403 -18.10 -12.49 -1.42
C VAL A 403 -16.90 -11.54 -1.46
N LEU A 404 -15.81 -12.01 -2.09
CA LEU A 404 -14.60 -11.24 -2.31
C LEU A 404 -14.46 -10.88 -3.80
N PRO A 405 -14.01 -9.69 -4.16
CA PRO A 405 -13.81 -9.32 -5.55
C PRO A 405 -12.58 -10.02 -6.13
N ASP A 406 -12.48 -10.02 -7.46
CA ASP A 406 -11.35 -10.60 -8.17
C ASP A 406 -10.11 -9.71 -8.06
N PHE A 407 -8.97 -10.30 -7.77
CA PHE A 407 -7.68 -9.61 -7.78
C PHE A 407 -7.32 -9.11 -9.20
N MET A 408 -7.74 -9.86 -10.23
CA MET A 408 -7.58 -9.46 -11.63
C MET A 408 -8.28 -8.13 -11.95
N GLY A 409 -9.40 -7.84 -11.31
CA GLY A 409 -10.10 -6.55 -11.42
C GLY A 409 -9.19 -5.38 -11.05
N PHE A 410 -8.45 -5.48 -9.95
CA PHE A 410 -7.49 -4.48 -9.53
C PHE A 410 -6.32 -4.32 -10.52
N ILE A 411 -5.83 -5.42 -11.11
CA ILE A 411 -4.80 -5.37 -12.17
C ILE A 411 -5.32 -4.62 -13.41
N LYS A 412 -6.56 -4.90 -13.84
CA LYS A 412 -7.21 -4.16 -14.94
C LYS A 412 -7.39 -2.69 -14.60
N PHE A 413 -7.83 -2.37 -13.38
CA PHE A 413 -7.94 -0.99 -12.92
C PHE A 413 -6.60 -0.25 -13.02
N MET A 414 -5.49 -0.84 -12.53
CA MET A 414 -4.16 -0.21 -12.67
C MET A 414 -3.77 0.04 -14.13
N ALA A 415 -4.17 -0.83 -15.05
CA ALA A 415 -3.94 -0.62 -16.48
C ALA A 415 -4.78 0.53 -17.05
N THR A 416 -5.96 0.85 -16.49
CA THR A 416 -6.79 1.98 -16.93
C THR A 416 -6.14 3.33 -16.66
N HIS A 417 -5.22 3.48 -15.69
CA HIS A 417 -4.58 4.75 -15.34
C HIS A 417 -4.01 5.49 -16.55
N LYS A 418 -3.31 4.78 -17.44
CA LYS A 418 -2.71 5.40 -18.64
C LYS A 418 -3.76 5.84 -19.65
N VAL A 419 -4.88 5.13 -19.70
CA VAL A 419 -6.02 5.47 -20.56
C VAL A 419 -6.70 6.73 -20.03
N THR A 420 -7.01 6.76 -18.75
CA THR A 420 -7.68 7.88 -18.08
C THR A 420 -6.80 9.14 -18.09
N PHE A 421 -5.51 9.04 -17.77
CA PHE A 421 -4.61 10.19 -17.85
C PHE A 421 -4.43 10.73 -19.27
N ASN A 422 -4.45 9.86 -20.27
CA ASN A 422 -4.45 10.35 -21.67
C ASN A 422 -5.75 11.10 -21.99
N SER A 423 -6.88 10.62 -21.52
CA SER A 423 -8.18 11.27 -21.72
C SER A 423 -8.27 12.63 -21.03
N LEU A 424 -7.86 12.70 -19.76
CA LEU A 424 -8.00 13.89 -18.92
C LEU A 424 -6.86 14.91 -19.12
N LEU A 425 -5.63 14.44 -19.27
CA LEU A 425 -4.41 15.26 -19.25
C LEU A 425 -3.66 15.25 -20.59
N ARG A 426 -4.22 14.63 -21.63
CA ARG A 426 -3.61 14.53 -22.98
C ARG A 426 -2.18 14.00 -22.95
N THR A 427 -1.92 12.97 -22.12
CA THR A 427 -0.61 12.29 -22.04
C THR A 427 -0.35 11.45 -23.31
N ASN A 428 0.62 10.56 -23.28
CA ASN A 428 1.02 9.78 -24.45
C ASN A 428 -0.07 8.82 -24.94
N PRO A 429 -0.66 9.03 -26.15
CA PRO A 429 -1.75 8.22 -26.68
C PRO A 429 -1.30 6.79 -27.06
N ILE A 430 -0.03 6.58 -27.37
CA ILE A 430 0.50 5.25 -27.71
C ILE A 430 0.48 4.35 -26.48
N VAL A 431 0.93 4.88 -25.33
CA VAL A 431 0.90 4.16 -24.06
C VAL A 431 -0.54 3.83 -23.66
N ALA A 432 -1.48 4.76 -23.85
CA ALA A 432 -2.90 4.51 -23.60
C ALA A 432 -3.46 3.37 -24.48
N LYS A 433 -3.09 3.33 -25.79
CA LYS A 433 -3.49 2.24 -26.69
C LYS A 433 -2.89 0.90 -26.27
N ILE A 434 -1.63 0.86 -25.86
CA ILE A 434 -0.98 -0.35 -25.35
C ILE A 434 -1.68 -0.85 -24.08
N SER A 435 -2.05 0.05 -23.17
CA SER A 435 -2.80 -0.30 -21.96
C SER A 435 -4.19 -0.87 -22.27
N LYS A 436 -4.92 -0.29 -23.23
CA LYS A 436 -6.20 -0.86 -23.70
C LYS A 436 -6.02 -2.25 -24.29
N ALA A 437 -4.99 -2.45 -25.10
CA ALA A 437 -4.69 -3.78 -25.67
C ALA A 437 -4.35 -4.80 -24.57
N ALA A 438 -3.60 -4.41 -23.54
CA ALA A 438 -3.31 -5.25 -22.40
C ALA A 438 -4.57 -5.67 -21.63
N ILE A 439 -5.51 -4.74 -21.39
CA ILE A 439 -6.81 -5.06 -20.77
C ILE A 439 -7.59 -6.05 -21.66
N SER A 440 -7.64 -5.83 -22.98
CA SER A 440 -8.32 -6.75 -23.90
C SER A 440 -7.69 -8.16 -23.90
N LEU A 441 -6.37 -8.26 -23.75
CA LEU A 441 -5.70 -9.57 -23.60
C LEU A 441 -6.08 -10.28 -22.30
N ILE A 442 -6.21 -9.53 -21.20
CA ILE A 442 -6.71 -10.07 -19.92
C ILE A 442 -8.16 -10.55 -20.07
N ASP A 443 -9.03 -9.76 -20.73
CA ASP A 443 -10.42 -10.16 -20.98
C ASP A 443 -10.52 -11.43 -21.83
N ILE A 444 -9.62 -11.63 -22.78
CA ILE A 444 -9.50 -12.89 -23.56
C ILE A 444 -9.07 -14.04 -22.66
N LEU A 445 -8.13 -13.82 -21.73
CA LEU A 445 -7.68 -14.83 -20.79
C LEU A 445 -8.79 -15.26 -19.82
N GLU A 446 -9.65 -14.33 -19.40
CA GLU A 446 -10.79 -14.58 -18.52
C GLU A 446 -11.98 -15.23 -19.24
N LYS A 447 -12.00 -15.29 -20.57
CA LYS A 447 -13.16 -15.76 -21.34
C LYS A 447 -13.60 -17.15 -20.91
N ASP A 448 -12.67 -18.09 -20.75
CA ASP A 448 -12.98 -19.47 -20.37
C ASP A 448 -13.58 -19.53 -18.95
N SER A 449 -13.09 -18.70 -18.02
CA SER A 449 -13.67 -18.57 -16.66
C SER A 449 -15.08 -18.00 -16.70
N LYS A 450 -15.33 -16.93 -17.45
CA LYS A 450 -16.67 -16.35 -17.63
C LYS A 450 -17.64 -17.37 -18.19
N GLU A 451 -17.22 -18.14 -19.19
CA GLU A 451 -18.05 -19.16 -19.81
C GLU A 451 -18.35 -20.34 -18.85
N ALA A 452 -17.33 -20.81 -18.14
CA ALA A 452 -17.47 -21.90 -17.18
C ALA A 452 -18.40 -21.52 -16.00
N LEU A 453 -18.19 -20.33 -15.42
CA LEU A 453 -19.04 -19.82 -14.34
C LEU A 453 -20.48 -19.55 -14.80
N GLY A 454 -20.68 -19.03 -16.01
CA GLY A 454 -22.01 -18.80 -16.58
C GLY A 454 -22.80 -20.07 -16.89
N LYS A 455 -22.14 -21.23 -16.99
CA LYS A 455 -22.77 -22.55 -17.15
C LYS A 455 -23.09 -23.23 -15.81
N SER A 456 -22.53 -22.75 -14.71
CA SER A 456 -22.78 -23.29 -13.38
C SER A 456 -24.21 -22.98 -12.90
N LYS A 457 -24.78 -23.89 -12.10
CA LYS A 457 -26.07 -23.70 -11.45
C LYS A 457 -25.97 -22.99 -10.10
N LYS A 458 -24.75 -22.71 -9.63
CA LYS A 458 -24.48 -22.18 -8.28
C LYS A 458 -24.39 -20.65 -8.19
N ASP A 459 -24.78 -19.93 -9.22
CA ASP A 459 -24.85 -18.46 -9.24
C ASP A 459 -23.55 -17.79 -8.73
N TYR A 460 -22.45 -18.05 -9.45
CA TYR A 460 -21.17 -17.39 -9.18
C TYR A 460 -21.11 -16.01 -9.85
N LEU A 461 -20.58 -15.03 -9.12
CA LEU A 461 -20.33 -13.70 -9.69
C LEU A 461 -19.27 -13.81 -10.81
N PRO A 462 -19.57 -13.35 -12.04
CA PRO A 462 -18.60 -13.42 -13.14
C PRO A 462 -17.42 -12.43 -12.92
N PRO A 463 -16.27 -12.65 -13.57
CA PRO A 463 -15.19 -11.67 -13.59
C PRO A 463 -15.68 -10.29 -14.09
N CYS A 464 -15.23 -9.23 -13.41
CA CYS A 464 -15.70 -7.87 -13.67
C CYS A 464 -15.38 -7.38 -15.08
N ASN A 465 -16.25 -6.55 -15.65
CA ASN A 465 -15.96 -5.77 -16.84
C ASN A 465 -15.54 -4.36 -16.42
N ILE A 466 -14.24 -4.08 -16.52
CA ILE A 466 -13.67 -2.82 -16.05
C ILE A 466 -14.27 -1.57 -16.71
N TRP A 467 -14.67 -1.66 -17.98
CA TRP A 467 -15.30 -0.54 -18.71
C TRP A 467 -16.74 -0.33 -18.30
N HIS A 468 -17.45 -1.40 -17.93
CA HIS A 468 -18.78 -1.31 -17.33
C HIS A 468 -18.69 -0.60 -15.98
N LEU A 469 -17.79 -1.05 -15.12
CA LEU A 469 -17.54 -0.45 -13.80
C LEU A 469 -17.14 1.03 -13.91
N GLU A 470 -16.26 1.38 -14.85
CA GLU A 470 -15.92 2.78 -15.12
C GLU A 470 -17.16 3.62 -15.47
N ASN A 471 -18.08 3.08 -16.25
CA ASN A 471 -19.29 3.81 -16.64
C ASN A 471 -20.27 3.96 -15.48
N THR A 472 -20.47 2.90 -14.69
CA THR A 472 -21.41 2.88 -13.56
C THR A 472 -21.02 3.88 -12.46
N VAL A 473 -19.72 4.05 -12.22
CA VAL A 473 -19.23 4.93 -11.14
C VAL A 473 -19.29 6.43 -11.48
N LYS A 474 -19.36 6.80 -12.77
CA LYS A 474 -19.27 8.21 -13.22
C LYS A 474 -20.36 9.12 -12.65
N ASP A 475 -21.52 8.57 -12.31
CA ASP A 475 -22.62 9.31 -11.71
C ASP A 475 -22.40 9.65 -10.23
N ILE A 476 -21.43 8.99 -9.58
CA ILE A 476 -21.16 9.13 -8.14
C ILE A 476 -19.80 9.77 -7.93
N LEU A 477 -18.78 9.33 -8.68
CA LEU A 477 -17.41 9.74 -8.48
C LEU A 477 -16.68 9.94 -9.82
N SER A 478 -15.85 10.96 -9.90
CA SER A 478 -14.99 11.18 -11.06
C SER A 478 -13.97 10.06 -11.23
N ILE A 479 -13.83 9.53 -12.44
CA ILE A 479 -12.77 8.58 -12.80
C ILE A 479 -11.35 9.17 -12.68
N GLY A 480 -11.22 10.49 -12.47
CA GLY A 480 -9.96 11.13 -12.12
C GLY A 480 -9.40 10.72 -10.76
N ASN A 481 -10.21 10.12 -9.89
CA ASN A 481 -9.76 9.53 -8.62
C ASN A 481 -9.01 8.21 -8.88
N GLN A 482 -7.72 8.30 -9.17
CA GLN A 482 -6.85 7.20 -9.61
C GLN A 482 -5.86 6.74 -8.52
N THR A 483 -5.85 7.37 -7.34
CA THR A 483 -4.87 7.09 -6.28
C THR A 483 -5.33 5.93 -5.40
N GLY A 484 -4.44 5.00 -5.11
CA GLY A 484 -4.77 3.77 -4.38
C GLY A 484 -5.73 2.92 -5.19
N GLU A 485 -6.81 2.46 -4.59
CA GLU A 485 -7.92 1.75 -5.24
C GLU A 485 -8.77 2.67 -6.13
N GLY A 486 -8.70 3.99 -5.87
CA GLY A 486 -9.35 5.01 -6.67
C GLY A 486 -10.84 4.75 -6.89
N TRP A 487 -11.36 5.19 -8.04
CA TRP A 487 -12.77 5.01 -8.41
C TRP A 487 -13.21 3.52 -8.43
N PHE A 488 -12.26 2.59 -8.56
CA PHE A 488 -12.52 1.16 -8.63
C PHE A 488 -13.17 0.63 -7.35
N LEU A 489 -12.73 1.09 -6.16
CA LEU A 489 -13.35 0.72 -4.89
C LEU A 489 -14.84 1.10 -4.83
N THR A 490 -15.19 2.31 -5.27
CA THR A 490 -16.60 2.74 -5.35
C THR A 490 -17.38 1.88 -6.34
N ALA A 491 -16.77 1.54 -7.48
CA ALA A 491 -17.38 0.71 -8.49
C ALA A 491 -17.61 -0.74 -8.03
N GLU A 492 -16.68 -1.34 -7.25
CA GLU A 492 -16.87 -2.66 -6.62
C GLU A 492 -18.11 -2.68 -5.70
N MET A 493 -18.32 -1.62 -4.90
CA MET A 493 -19.52 -1.52 -4.06
C MET A 493 -20.80 -1.52 -4.89
N ILE A 494 -20.83 -0.72 -5.97
CA ILE A 494 -22.00 -0.61 -6.84
C ILE A 494 -22.26 -1.95 -7.55
N GLU A 495 -21.22 -2.58 -8.09
CA GLU A 495 -21.31 -3.89 -8.75
C GLU A 495 -21.94 -4.93 -7.82
N TYR A 496 -21.55 -4.96 -6.55
CA TYR A 496 -22.13 -5.87 -5.58
C TYR A 496 -23.62 -5.61 -5.34
N ILE A 497 -24.00 -4.35 -5.15
CA ILE A 497 -25.41 -3.97 -4.95
C ILE A 497 -26.25 -4.38 -6.16
N GLU A 498 -25.77 -4.12 -7.39
CA GLU A 498 -26.47 -4.46 -8.63
C GLU A 498 -26.59 -5.98 -8.84
N HIS A 499 -25.67 -6.77 -8.26
CA HIS A 499 -25.75 -8.24 -8.26
C HIS A 499 -26.46 -8.83 -7.03
N GLY A 500 -27.24 -8.02 -6.30
CA GLY A 500 -28.02 -8.49 -5.15
C GLY A 500 -27.20 -8.79 -3.89
N ILE A 501 -26.07 -8.12 -3.72
CA ILE A 501 -25.20 -8.17 -2.53
C ILE A 501 -25.19 -6.78 -1.87
N PRO A 502 -26.29 -6.38 -1.20
CA PRO A 502 -26.39 -5.03 -0.65
C PRO A 502 -25.60 -4.81 0.65
N ASN A 503 -25.25 -5.90 1.36
CA ASN A 503 -24.46 -5.81 2.59
C ASN A 503 -22.98 -5.81 2.24
N ILE A 504 -22.28 -4.74 2.60
CA ILE A 504 -20.88 -4.51 2.21
C ILE A 504 -20.06 -4.06 3.42
N ILE A 505 -18.93 -4.72 3.65
CA ILE A 505 -17.91 -4.26 4.57
C ILE A 505 -16.79 -3.64 3.74
N CYS A 506 -16.55 -2.34 3.95
CA CYS A 506 -15.45 -1.61 3.32
C CYS A 506 -14.27 -1.55 4.29
N VAL A 507 -13.32 -2.48 4.11
CA VAL A 507 -12.14 -2.63 4.97
C VAL A 507 -11.02 -1.70 4.51
N GLN A 508 -10.43 -0.97 5.44
CA GLN A 508 -9.39 0.00 5.10
C GLN A 508 -8.40 0.21 6.24
N PRO A 509 -7.14 0.57 5.94
CA PRO A 509 -6.23 1.03 6.98
C PRO A 509 -6.74 2.34 7.58
N PHE A 510 -6.58 2.51 8.88
CA PHE A 510 -6.85 3.80 9.52
C PHE A 510 -6.10 4.93 8.80
N ALA A 511 -6.76 6.07 8.62
CA ALA A 511 -6.23 7.24 7.91
C ALA A 511 -5.74 6.99 6.47
N CYS A 512 -6.26 5.96 5.78
CA CYS A 512 -6.01 5.75 4.35
C CYS A 512 -6.75 6.80 3.54
N LEU A 513 -6.04 7.84 3.08
CA LEU A 513 -6.66 8.95 2.35
C LEU A 513 -7.46 8.50 1.10
N PRO A 514 -6.92 7.68 0.18
CA PRO A 514 -7.71 7.22 -0.95
C PRO A 514 -9.02 6.55 -0.52
N ASN A 515 -8.98 5.62 0.42
CA ASN A 515 -10.16 4.87 0.84
C ASN A 515 -11.15 5.73 1.62
N HIS A 516 -10.69 6.75 2.35
CA HIS A 516 -11.59 7.73 2.96
C HIS A 516 -12.36 8.53 1.91
N VAL A 517 -11.72 8.93 0.80
CA VAL A 517 -12.37 9.69 -0.27
C VAL A 517 -13.33 8.79 -1.07
N VAL A 518 -12.83 7.65 -1.59
CA VAL A 518 -13.58 6.82 -2.55
C VAL A 518 -14.33 5.66 -1.89
N GLY A 519 -14.07 5.38 -0.63
CA GLY A 519 -14.81 4.42 0.19
C GLY A 519 -15.82 5.11 1.10
N LYS A 520 -15.37 5.67 2.25
CA LYS A 520 -16.25 6.33 3.23
C LYS A 520 -16.99 7.54 2.66
N GLY A 521 -16.31 8.40 1.92
CA GLY A 521 -16.87 9.67 1.44
C GLY A 521 -18.04 9.53 0.48
N VAL A 522 -18.18 8.39 -0.18
CA VAL A 522 -19.25 8.16 -1.17
C VAL A 522 -20.44 7.37 -0.61
N ILE A 523 -20.35 6.82 0.60
CA ILE A 523 -21.39 5.94 1.17
C ILE A 523 -22.77 6.62 1.18
N LYS A 524 -22.84 7.88 1.56
CA LYS A 524 -24.10 8.62 1.58
C LYS A 524 -24.71 8.69 0.18
N THR A 525 -23.93 9.06 -0.81
CA THR A 525 -24.39 9.18 -2.22
C THR A 525 -24.80 7.81 -2.78
N ILE A 526 -24.08 6.74 -2.44
CA ILE A 526 -24.48 5.38 -2.84
C ILE A 526 -25.83 5.02 -2.22
N ARG A 527 -26.06 5.27 -0.92
CA ARG A 527 -27.33 4.98 -0.25
C ARG A 527 -28.51 5.81 -0.78
N GLU A 528 -28.26 7.05 -1.22
CA GLU A 528 -29.27 7.87 -1.88
C GLU A 528 -29.71 7.27 -3.23
N LYS A 529 -28.77 6.69 -3.98
CA LYS A 529 -29.03 6.04 -5.28
C LYS A 529 -29.55 4.59 -5.12
N TYR A 530 -29.05 3.88 -4.11
CA TYR A 530 -29.38 2.49 -3.81
C TYR A 530 -29.86 2.37 -2.34
N PRO A 531 -31.14 2.64 -2.04
CA PRO A 531 -31.65 2.70 -0.65
C PRO A 531 -31.47 1.42 0.17
N ASN A 532 -31.36 0.27 -0.48
CA ASN A 532 -31.14 -1.03 0.17
C ASN A 532 -29.65 -1.28 0.51
N ALA A 533 -28.74 -0.39 0.14
CA ALA A 533 -27.32 -0.56 0.39
C ALA A 533 -27.01 -0.42 1.89
N ASN A 534 -26.46 -1.48 2.47
CA ASN A 534 -25.98 -1.54 3.84
C ASN A 534 -24.46 -1.62 3.82
N ILE A 535 -23.80 -0.48 3.88
CA ILE A 535 -22.33 -0.37 3.76
C ILE A 535 -21.75 0.05 5.11
N SER A 536 -20.86 -0.78 5.66
CA SER A 536 -20.13 -0.49 6.90
C SER A 536 -18.64 -0.32 6.63
N PRO A 537 -18.08 0.89 6.79
CA PRO A 537 -16.64 1.08 6.73
C PRO A 537 -15.98 0.63 8.02
N VAL A 538 -14.91 -0.16 7.92
CA VAL A 538 -14.13 -0.66 9.07
C VAL A 538 -12.67 -0.25 8.90
N ASP A 539 -12.14 0.48 9.88
CA ASP A 539 -10.73 0.89 9.92
C ASP A 539 -9.89 -0.14 10.68
N TYR A 540 -8.78 -0.53 10.08
CA TYR A 540 -7.79 -1.44 10.68
C TYR A 540 -6.50 -0.69 11.01
N ASP A 541 -6.00 -0.93 12.22
CA ASP A 541 -4.83 -0.25 12.78
C ASP A 541 -4.06 -1.24 13.67
N PRO A 542 -2.73 -1.17 13.73
CA PRO A 542 -1.94 -2.07 14.57
C PRO A 542 -2.24 -1.98 16.07
N GLY A 543 -2.84 -0.90 16.53
CA GLY A 543 -3.23 -0.68 17.93
C GLY A 543 -4.71 -0.91 18.22
N ALA A 544 -5.54 -1.18 17.21
CA ALA A 544 -6.97 -1.42 17.40
C ALA A 544 -7.20 -2.82 17.97
N SER A 545 -7.94 -2.90 19.08
CA SER A 545 -8.42 -4.18 19.59
C SER A 545 -9.63 -4.66 18.80
N GLU A 546 -9.85 -5.98 18.73
CA GLU A 546 -11.04 -6.59 18.09
C GLU A 546 -12.36 -6.00 18.60
N SER A 547 -12.40 -5.56 19.86
CA SER A 547 -13.57 -4.94 20.47
C SER A 547 -13.89 -3.53 19.96
N ASN A 548 -12.96 -2.88 19.25
CA ASN A 548 -13.13 -1.52 18.70
C ASN A 548 -13.36 -1.53 17.17
N GLN A 549 -13.38 -2.69 16.57
CA GLN A 549 -13.69 -2.93 15.16
C GLN A 549 -15.03 -3.61 15.01
#